data_0aabb084564a9c72ecaa8f6165f0c0ec
#
_entry.id   0aabb084564a9c72ecaa8f6165f0c0ec
#
_cell.length_a   1.000
_cell.length_b   1.000
_cell.length_c   1.000
_cell.angle_alpha   90.00
_cell.angle_beta   90.00
_cell.angle_gamma   90.00
#
_symmetry.space_group_name_H-M   'P 1'
#
loop_
_entity.id
_entity.type
_entity.pdbx_description
1 polymer ?
#
loop_
_entity_poly.entity_id
_entity_poly.type
_entity_poly.pdbx_seq_one_letter_code
_entity_poly.pdbx_strand_id
1 'polypeptide(L)'
;MRTILVVDDDAWVRGLARDVLAREGYRVLEASDGQDAIRVSAEHPGPLHLLLTDVMMPGMNGCDLAAGLSALLPGLKVMFMSAYDRDFLVARGLNPVGPVITKPFTIEYLTRRVQMVLGDRRAAAPVATAAPAR
;
A
#
# COMPACT_ATOMS: atom_id res chain seq x y z
N MET A 1 -10.05 13.40 -3.02
CA MET A 1 -9.25 12.31 -3.66
C MET A 1 -8.25 11.76 -2.67
N ARG A 2 -8.22 10.46 -2.52
CA ARG A 2 -7.28 9.82 -1.62
C ARG A 2 -5.91 9.71 -2.28
N THR A 3 -4.87 9.93 -1.50
CA THR A 3 -3.48 9.86 -1.97
C THR A 3 -2.80 8.64 -1.36
N ILE A 4 -2.17 7.83 -2.20
CA ILE A 4 -1.49 6.61 -1.82
C ILE A 4 -0.02 6.73 -2.20
N LEU A 5 0.87 6.42 -1.26
CA LEU A 5 2.30 6.32 -1.54
C LEU A 5 2.66 4.86 -1.70
N VAL A 6 3.12 4.49 -2.90
CA VAL A 6 3.54 3.13 -3.22
C VAL A 6 5.07 3.07 -3.17
N VAL A 7 5.59 2.17 -2.36
CA VAL A 7 7.04 2.04 -2.15
C VAL A 7 7.45 0.62 -2.46
N ASP A 8 8.32 0.45 -3.44
CA ASP A 8 8.86 -0.84 -3.83
C ASP A 8 10.14 -0.60 -4.62
N ASP A 9 11.19 -1.35 -4.32
CA ASP A 9 12.43 -1.24 -5.05
C ASP A 9 12.36 -1.88 -6.44
N ASP A 10 11.34 -2.71 -6.68
CA ASP A 10 11.07 -3.28 -7.99
C ASP A 10 10.20 -2.30 -8.78
N ALA A 11 10.80 -1.65 -9.77
CA ALA A 11 10.10 -0.63 -10.55
C ALA A 11 8.90 -1.20 -11.30
N TRP A 12 8.94 -2.47 -11.70
CA TRP A 12 7.83 -3.08 -12.43
C TRP A 12 6.61 -3.25 -11.53
N VAL A 13 6.84 -3.80 -10.33
CA VAL A 13 5.74 -3.98 -9.36
C VAL A 13 5.19 -2.62 -8.95
N ARG A 14 6.06 -1.66 -8.68
CA ARG A 14 5.65 -0.32 -8.27
C ARG A 14 4.80 0.34 -9.36
N GLY A 15 5.22 0.25 -10.61
CA GLY A 15 4.47 0.83 -11.72
C GLY A 15 3.13 0.16 -11.95
N LEU A 16 3.06 -1.16 -11.77
CA LEU A 16 1.81 -1.89 -11.90
C LEU A 16 0.82 -1.44 -10.83
N ALA A 17 1.25 -1.37 -9.58
CA ALA A 17 0.39 -0.92 -8.50
C ALA A 17 -0.09 0.52 -8.75
N ARG A 18 0.82 1.40 -9.19
CA ARG A 18 0.46 2.77 -9.53
C ARG A 18 -0.64 2.82 -10.58
N ASP A 19 -0.47 2.08 -11.67
CA ASP A 19 -1.43 2.13 -12.77
C ASP A 19 -2.79 1.61 -12.35
N VAL A 20 -2.80 0.52 -11.61
CA VAL A 20 -4.05 -0.09 -11.13
C VAL A 20 -4.79 0.89 -10.22
N LEU A 21 -4.10 1.47 -9.26
CA LEU A 21 -4.74 2.35 -8.28
C LEU A 21 -5.14 3.69 -8.90
N ALA A 22 -4.36 4.20 -9.84
CA ALA A 22 -4.73 5.43 -10.54
C ALA A 22 -6.03 5.26 -11.32
N ARG A 23 -6.25 4.09 -11.91
CA ARG A 23 -7.50 3.81 -12.61
C ARG A 23 -8.70 3.83 -11.69
N GLU A 24 -8.49 3.53 -10.42
CA GLU A 24 -9.58 3.55 -9.44
C GLU A 24 -9.85 4.94 -8.88
N GLY A 25 -9.14 5.95 -9.37
CA GLY A 25 -9.39 7.32 -8.96
C GLY A 25 -8.49 7.82 -7.84
N TYR A 26 -7.50 7.04 -7.44
CA TYR A 26 -6.55 7.47 -6.40
C TYR A 26 -5.44 8.30 -7.00
N ARG A 27 -4.95 9.25 -6.21
CA ARG A 27 -3.68 9.91 -6.53
C ARG A 27 -2.56 9.02 -6.02
N VAL A 28 -1.62 8.68 -6.88
CA VAL A 28 -0.55 7.76 -6.50
C VAL A 28 0.79 8.46 -6.60
N LEU A 29 1.53 8.41 -5.50
CA LEU A 29 2.92 8.82 -5.43
C LEU A 29 3.78 7.58 -5.38
N GLU A 30 4.99 7.66 -5.89
CA GLU A 30 5.90 6.51 -5.94
C GLU A 30 7.22 6.83 -5.26
N ALA A 31 7.80 5.81 -4.64
CA ALA A 31 9.15 5.89 -4.09
C ALA A 31 9.83 4.54 -4.26
N SER A 32 11.15 4.56 -4.46
CA SER A 32 11.91 3.35 -4.73
C SER A 32 12.49 2.69 -3.49
N ASP A 33 12.54 3.40 -2.38
CA ASP A 33 13.05 2.86 -1.10
C ASP A 33 12.52 3.72 0.05
N GLY A 34 12.94 3.38 1.28
CA GLY A 34 12.43 4.07 2.46
C GLY A 34 12.84 5.53 2.53
N GLN A 35 14.07 5.85 2.19
CA GLN A 35 14.52 7.25 2.23
C GLN A 35 13.82 8.09 1.19
N ASP A 36 13.65 7.54 -0.01
CA ASP A 36 12.91 8.22 -1.07
C ASP A 36 11.46 8.43 -0.65
N ALA A 37 10.87 7.46 0.03
CA ALA A 37 9.50 7.57 0.52
C ALA A 37 9.34 8.71 1.53
N ILE A 38 10.29 8.85 2.43
CA ILE A 38 10.27 9.95 3.40
C ILE A 38 10.36 11.29 2.67
N ARG A 39 11.26 11.40 1.70
CA ARG A 39 11.39 12.62 0.91
C ARG A 39 10.11 12.94 0.15
N VAL A 40 9.55 11.96 -0.54
CA VAL A 40 8.32 12.16 -1.32
C VAL A 40 7.17 12.58 -0.43
N SER A 41 7.03 11.95 0.74
CA SER A 41 5.94 12.30 1.65
C SER A 41 6.11 13.71 2.21
N ALA A 42 7.34 14.12 2.48
CA ALA A 42 7.60 15.45 3.01
C ALA A 42 7.35 16.54 1.97
N GLU A 43 7.59 16.24 0.70
CA GLU A 43 7.40 17.20 -0.39
C GLU A 43 5.96 17.28 -0.88
N HIS A 44 5.14 16.31 -0.53
CA HIS A 44 3.74 16.33 -0.98
C HIS A 44 2.94 17.35 -0.16
N PRO A 45 2.28 18.29 -0.82
CA PRO A 45 1.64 19.41 -0.11
C PRO A 45 0.31 19.04 0.56
N GLY A 46 -0.27 17.89 0.25
CA GLY A 46 -1.55 17.51 0.79
C GLY A 46 -1.46 16.33 1.73
N PRO A 47 -2.61 15.83 2.20
CA PRO A 47 -2.59 14.68 3.09
C PRO A 47 -2.21 13.39 2.36
N LEU A 48 -1.58 12.48 3.09
CA LEU A 48 -1.27 11.15 2.62
C LEU A 48 -2.19 10.18 3.37
N HIS A 49 -2.94 9.37 2.62
CA HIS A 49 -3.98 8.55 3.24
C HIS A 49 -3.54 7.11 3.46
N LEU A 50 -2.70 6.57 2.57
CA LEU A 50 -2.26 5.19 2.64
C LEU A 50 -0.81 5.07 2.23
N LEU A 51 -0.05 4.33 3.01
CA LEU A 51 1.28 3.84 2.63
C LEU A 51 1.13 2.38 2.23
N LEU A 52 1.49 2.07 0.99
CA LEU A 52 1.53 0.70 0.48
C LEU A 52 2.99 0.39 0.19
N THR A 53 3.64 -0.39 1.03
CA THR A 53 5.08 -0.58 0.95
C THR A 53 5.48 -2.04 0.94
N ASP A 54 6.49 -2.36 0.13
CA ASP A 54 7.19 -3.63 0.24
C ASP A 54 7.84 -3.72 1.62
N VAL A 55 7.95 -4.91 2.16
CA VAL A 55 8.57 -5.11 3.47
C VAL A 55 10.08 -5.21 3.35
N MET A 56 10.55 -6.07 2.45
CA MET A 56 11.98 -6.35 2.35
C MET A 56 12.60 -5.54 1.22
N MET A 57 13.22 -4.44 1.59
CA MET A 57 13.90 -3.54 0.65
C MET A 57 15.33 -3.31 1.14
N PRO A 58 16.26 -2.98 0.24
CA PRO A 58 17.60 -2.59 0.66
C PRO A 58 17.55 -1.36 1.57
N GLY A 59 18.39 -1.36 2.58
CA GLY A 59 18.42 -0.27 3.55
C GLY A 59 17.28 -0.37 4.53
N MET A 60 16.39 0.61 4.54
CA MET A 60 15.26 0.63 5.46
C MET A 60 14.19 -0.34 5.00
N ASN A 61 13.75 -1.24 5.87
CA ASN A 61 12.64 -2.14 5.53
C ASN A 61 11.30 -1.43 5.67
N GLY A 62 10.26 -2.04 5.10
CA GLY A 62 8.94 -1.42 5.08
C GLY A 62 8.31 -1.25 6.46
N CYS A 63 8.64 -2.12 7.41
CA CYS A 63 8.10 -2.00 8.76
C CYS A 63 8.66 -0.76 9.46
N ASP A 64 9.96 -0.51 9.31
CA ASP A 64 10.60 0.67 9.89
C ASP A 64 10.09 1.94 9.21
N LEU A 65 9.92 1.89 7.89
CA LEU A 65 9.35 3.01 7.17
C LEU A 65 7.95 3.34 7.66
N ALA A 66 7.11 2.32 7.83
CA ALA A 66 5.75 2.51 8.30
C ALA A 66 5.71 3.11 9.70
N ALA A 67 6.59 2.63 10.59
CA ALA A 67 6.67 3.17 11.94
C ALA A 67 7.07 4.65 11.92
N GLY A 68 8.06 5.00 11.12
CA GLY A 68 8.52 6.37 11.02
C GLY A 68 7.48 7.31 10.44
N LEU A 69 6.84 6.93 9.36
CA LEU A 69 5.81 7.77 8.75
C LEU A 69 4.56 7.86 9.60
N SER A 70 4.17 6.78 10.27
CA SER A 70 3.00 6.80 11.13
C SER A 70 3.18 7.74 12.33
N ALA A 71 4.41 7.85 12.83
CA ALA A 71 4.70 8.78 13.91
C ALA A 71 4.54 10.23 13.46
N LEU A 72 4.85 10.52 12.20
CA LEU A 72 4.72 11.87 11.66
C LEU A 72 3.32 12.18 11.15
N LEU A 73 2.58 11.15 10.72
CA LEU A 73 1.28 11.29 10.07
C LEU A 73 0.27 10.38 10.79
N PRO A 74 -0.30 10.83 11.90
CA PRO A 74 -1.11 9.94 12.76
C PRO A 74 -2.32 9.29 12.09
N GLY A 75 -2.86 9.91 11.05
CA GLY A 75 -4.01 9.35 10.36
C GLY A 75 -3.67 8.38 9.24
N LEU A 76 -2.39 8.13 9.02
CA LEU A 76 -1.94 7.30 7.90
C LEU A 76 -2.33 5.85 8.10
N LYS A 77 -2.97 5.27 7.08
CA LYS A 77 -3.20 3.82 7.01
C LYS A 77 -2.00 3.16 6.37
N VAL A 78 -1.73 1.92 6.73
CA VAL A 78 -0.56 1.19 6.22
C VAL A 78 -0.96 -0.18 5.72
N MET A 79 -0.46 -0.56 4.56
CA MET A 79 -0.53 -1.91 4.01
C MET A 79 0.85 -2.31 3.53
N PHE A 80 1.12 -3.60 3.57
CA PHE A 80 2.40 -4.15 3.14
C PHE A 80 2.23 -5.07 1.96
N MET A 81 3.24 -5.09 1.09
CA MET A 81 3.38 -6.08 0.02
C MET A 81 4.60 -6.92 0.32
N SER A 82 4.54 -8.23 0.07
CA SER A 82 5.68 -9.09 0.34
C SER A 82 5.61 -10.35 -0.50
N ALA A 83 6.77 -10.87 -0.90
CA ALA A 83 6.86 -12.19 -1.50
C ALA A 83 6.63 -13.29 -0.47
N TYR A 84 6.60 -12.92 0.80
CA TYR A 84 6.50 -13.85 1.93
C TYR A 84 5.30 -13.51 2.79
N ASP A 85 4.72 -14.53 3.44
CA ASP A 85 3.59 -14.30 4.32
C ASP A 85 4.03 -13.73 5.67
N ARG A 86 3.05 -13.39 6.51
CA ARG A 86 3.31 -12.76 7.80
C ARG A 86 4.16 -13.65 8.70
N ASP A 87 3.89 -14.95 8.72
CA ASP A 87 4.62 -15.86 9.60
C ASP A 87 6.09 -15.90 9.27
N PHE A 88 6.43 -15.90 7.99
CA PHE A 88 7.82 -15.84 7.54
C PHE A 88 8.48 -14.54 8.00
N LEU A 89 7.78 -13.42 7.84
CA LEU A 89 8.30 -12.12 8.21
C LEU A 89 8.55 -12.01 9.71
N VAL A 90 7.60 -12.50 10.50
CA VAL A 90 7.71 -12.47 11.96
C VAL A 90 8.91 -13.34 12.40
N ALA A 91 9.09 -14.49 11.77
CA ALA A 91 10.23 -15.36 12.08
C ALA A 91 11.57 -14.68 11.80
N ARG A 92 11.57 -13.68 10.93
CA ARG A 92 12.78 -12.89 10.62
C ARG A 92 12.92 -11.64 11.45
N GLY A 93 12.08 -11.47 12.47
CA GLY A 93 12.14 -10.32 13.34
C GLY A 93 11.43 -9.08 12.80
N LEU A 94 10.66 -9.23 11.73
CA LEU A 94 9.89 -8.13 11.16
C LEU A 94 8.49 -8.18 11.71
N ASN A 95 7.89 -7.00 11.92
CA ASN A 95 6.56 -6.92 12.52
C ASN A 95 5.68 -5.96 11.72
N PRO A 96 5.07 -6.45 10.62
CA PRO A 96 4.17 -5.59 9.85
C PRO A 96 2.90 -5.32 10.65
N VAL A 97 2.68 -4.07 10.98
CA VAL A 97 1.50 -3.63 11.73
C VAL A 97 0.48 -3.14 10.72
N GLY A 98 -0.22 -4.05 10.12
CA GLY A 98 -1.21 -3.79 9.09
C GLY A 98 -1.35 -4.97 8.16
N PRO A 99 -2.29 -4.91 7.21
CA PRO A 99 -2.50 -6.01 6.27
C PRO A 99 -1.26 -6.27 5.40
N VAL A 100 -1.02 -7.52 5.12
CA VAL A 100 0.08 -7.95 4.22
C VAL A 100 -0.55 -8.60 3.00
N ILE A 101 -0.23 -8.07 1.82
CA ILE A 101 -0.64 -8.67 0.55
C ILE A 101 0.55 -9.45 0.01
N THR A 102 0.33 -10.73 -0.28
CA THR A 102 1.40 -11.60 -0.78
C THR A 102 1.54 -11.43 -2.29
N LYS A 103 2.76 -11.26 -2.75
CA LYS A 103 3.08 -11.23 -4.18
C LYS A 103 3.21 -12.65 -4.70
N PRO A 104 2.79 -12.92 -5.93
CA PRO A 104 2.11 -12.01 -6.84
C PRO A 104 0.63 -11.87 -6.45
N PHE A 105 0.07 -10.72 -6.75
CA PHE A 105 -1.35 -10.46 -6.46
C PHE A 105 -2.08 -10.10 -7.75
N THR A 106 -3.39 -10.31 -7.75
CA THR A 106 -4.21 -9.89 -8.88
C THR A 106 -4.59 -8.43 -8.75
N ILE A 107 -4.97 -7.84 -9.88
CA ILE A 107 -5.45 -6.47 -9.92
C ILE A 107 -6.67 -6.31 -8.99
N GLU A 108 -7.60 -7.25 -9.09
CA GLU A 108 -8.82 -7.21 -8.30
C GLU A 108 -8.52 -7.29 -6.80
N TYR A 109 -7.59 -8.16 -6.43
CA TYR A 109 -7.26 -8.34 -5.02
C TYR A 109 -6.64 -7.07 -4.46
N LEU A 110 -5.68 -6.48 -5.16
CA LEU A 110 -5.04 -5.24 -4.72
C LEU A 110 -6.08 -4.12 -4.57
N THR A 111 -6.90 -3.91 -5.58
CA THR A 111 -7.91 -2.87 -5.59
C THR A 111 -8.87 -3.04 -4.41
N ARG A 112 -9.36 -4.25 -4.22
CA ARG A 112 -10.33 -4.50 -3.15
C ARG A 112 -9.72 -4.28 -1.78
N ARG A 113 -8.50 -4.75 -1.56
CA ARG A 113 -7.86 -4.59 -0.27
C ARG A 113 -7.60 -3.13 0.05
N VAL A 114 -7.14 -2.35 -0.92
CA VAL A 114 -6.92 -0.93 -0.73
C VAL A 114 -8.22 -0.23 -0.36
N GLN A 115 -9.30 -0.55 -1.08
CA GLN A 115 -10.61 0.07 -0.80
C GLN A 115 -11.11 -0.28 0.59
N MET A 116 -10.89 -1.52 1.03
CA MET A 116 -11.28 -1.92 2.38
C MET A 116 -10.52 -1.16 3.44
N VAL A 117 -9.22 -1.01 3.27
CA VAL A 117 -8.39 -0.32 4.26
C VAL A 117 -8.76 1.15 4.35
N LEU A 118 -9.06 1.78 3.22
CA LEU A 118 -9.43 3.19 3.19
C LEU A 118 -10.89 3.44 3.53
N GLY A 119 -11.68 2.38 3.71
CA GLY A 119 -13.10 2.53 3.95
C GLY A 119 -13.87 3.01 2.74
N ASP A 120 -13.33 2.76 1.56
CA ASP A 120 -13.91 3.20 0.32
C ASP A 120 -14.79 2.09 -0.22
N ARG A 121 -16.09 2.35 -0.29
CA ARG A 121 -17.05 1.31 -0.64
C ARG A 121 -17.45 1.30 -2.09
N ARG A 122 -16.94 2.21 -2.85
CA ARG A 122 -17.44 2.40 -4.20
C ARG A 122 -17.35 1.15 -5.05
N ALA A 123 -16.25 0.42 -4.95
CA ALA A 123 -16.07 -0.76 -5.75
C ALA A 123 -16.89 -1.92 -5.26
N ALA A 124 -17.18 -1.98 -4.01
CA ALA A 124 -17.94 -3.09 -3.47
C ALA A 124 -19.39 -3.04 -3.93
N ALA A 125 -19.93 -1.87 -4.04
CA ALA A 125 -21.33 -1.72 -4.36
C ALA A 125 -21.73 -2.37 -5.68
N PRO A 126 -21.04 -2.12 -6.77
CA PRO A 126 -21.44 -2.75 -8.03
C PRO A 126 -21.33 -4.26 -8.01
N VAL A 127 -20.36 -4.73 -7.29
CA VAL A 127 -20.19 -6.17 -7.21
C VAL A 127 -21.35 -6.80 -6.49
N ALA A 128 -21.75 -6.20 -5.42
CA ALA A 128 -22.85 -6.74 -4.64
C ALA A 128 -24.10 -6.83 -5.45
N THR A 129 -24.30 -5.86 -6.28
CA THR A 129 -25.49 -5.88 -7.06
C THR A 129 -25.45 -6.94 -8.09
N ALA A 130 -24.39 -7.17 -8.51
CA ALA A 130 -24.38 -8.19 -9.44
C ALA A 130 -24.83 -9.38 -8.82
N ALA A 131 -24.90 -9.18 -8.33
CA ALA A 131 -25.29 -10.04 -8.18
C ALA A 131 -26.02 -10.59 -8.02
N PRO A 132 -26.13 -10.48 -8.08
CA PRO A 132 -26.69 -11.07 -8.01
C PRO A 132 -27.25 -11.59 -8.12
N ALA A 133 -27.16 -11.47 -8.31
CA ALA A 133 -27.65 -11.91 -8.48
C ALA A 133 -28.06 -12.28 -8.58
N ARG A 134 -28.09 -12.23 -8.69
CA ARG A 134 -28.53 -12.48 -8.80
C ARG A 134 -28.91 -13.06 -8.96
#